data_16cf4dc2b150cf256648af6cc2571207
#
_entry.id   16cf4dc2b150cf256648af6cc2571207
#
_cell.length_a   1.000
_cell.length_b   1.000
_cell.length_c   1.000
_cell.angle_alpha   90.00
_cell.angle_beta   90.00
_cell.angle_gamma   90.00
#
_symmetry.space_group_name_H-M   'P 1'
#
loop_
_entity.id
_entity.type
_entity.pdbx_description
1 polymer ?
#
loop_
_entity_poly.entity_id
_entity_poly.type
_entity_poly.pdbx_seq_one_letter_code
_entity_poly.pdbx_strand_id
1 'polypeptide(L)'
;MTENYRGCYEYLSAQFEQVGGYDFYRELFPDNELYGVKYDDFSHPSAVYLYQGEDERLHRRKMYHDTWEKDYTEFVEQNPLTLCSGLVYRRNKNRLEHAQRMNALIFDLDGVGIGELRNLFLRFDGDPQRVRRLPMPTFLVLSGNGLHLYYVFNEPIDLYPNIKVQLKSLKYDLTFRIWEYKGTSQLKAIQYQSINQGFRM
;
A
#
# COMPACT_ATOMS: atom_id res chain seq x y z
N MET A 1 14.55 -15.52 -7.64
CA MET A 1 14.40 -14.08 -7.99
C MET A 1 14.49 -13.98 -9.48
N THR A 2 13.47 -13.46 -10.18
CA THR A 2 13.50 -13.30 -11.65
C THR A 2 14.53 -12.23 -12.04
N GLU A 3 15.13 -12.32 -13.22
CA GLU A 3 16.08 -11.34 -13.74
C GLU A 3 15.49 -9.92 -13.75
N ASN A 4 14.22 -9.82 -14.12
CA ASN A 4 13.49 -8.56 -14.12
C ASN A 4 13.36 -7.92 -12.71
N TYR A 5 13.03 -8.71 -11.69
CA TYR A 5 12.96 -8.25 -10.31
C TYR A 5 14.32 -7.73 -9.82
N ARG A 6 15.39 -8.46 -10.14
CA ARG A 6 16.76 -8.06 -9.79
C ARG A 6 17.14 -6.72 -10.40
N GLY A 7 16.84 -6.50 -11.69
CA GLY A 7 17.12 -5.23 -12.34
C GLY A 7 16.35 -4.05 -11.75
N CYS A 8 15.07 -4.26 -11.40
CA CYS A 8 14.28 -3.24 -10.70
C CYS A 8 14.83 -2.94 -9.30
N TYR A 9 15.20 -3.97 -8.55
CA TYR A 9 15.78 -3.82 -7.21
C TYR A 9 17.10 -3.04 -7.25
N GLU A 10 18.03 -3.41 -8.13
CA GLU A 10 19.31 -2.73 -8.31
C GLU A 10 19.11 -1.25 -8.71
N TYR A 11 18.14 -0.97 -9.57
CA TYR A 11 17.82 0.40 -9.98
C TYR A 11 17.27 1.25 -8.83
N LEU A 12 16.37 0.71 -8.02
CA LEU A 12 15.80 1.43 -6.88
C LEU A 12 16.79 1.61 -5.74
N SER A 13 17.52 0.57 -5.37
CA SER A 13 18.49 0.60 -4.27
C SER A 13 19.70 1.53 -4.53
N ALA A 14 19.99 1.82 -5.80
CA ALA A 14 21.00 2.80 -6.18
C ALA A 14 20.56 4.26 -5.95
N GLN A 15 19.24 4.52 -5.79
CA GLN A 15 18.68 5.87 -5.73
C GLN A 15 17.99 6.17 -4.40
N PHE A 16 17.52 5.16 -3.70
CA PHE A 16 16.70 5.31 -2.50
C PHE A 16 17.18 4.43 -1.37
N GLU A 17 16.98 4.91 -0.16
CA GLU A 17 17.16 4.13 1.05
C GLU A 17 16.12 3.00 1.13
N GLN A 18 16.55 1.84 1.60
CA GLN A 18 15.67 0.72 1.84
C GLN A 18 15.15 0.77 3.27
N VAL A 19 13.83 0.77 3.41
CA VAL A 19 13.13 0.69 4.70
C VAL A 19 12.72 -0.76 4.96
N GLY A 20 12.95 -1.25 6.17
CA GLY A 20 12.47 -2.57 6.62
C GLY A 20 10.94 -2.59 6.72
N GLY A 21 10.32 -3.74 6.44
CA GLY A 21 8.85 -3.86 6.48
C GLY A 21 8.26 -3.54 7.85
N TYR A 22 8.98 -3.85 8.93
CA TYR A 22 8.58 -3.49 10.28
C TYR A 22 8.43 -1.96 10.46
N ASP A 23 9.46 -1.19 10.10
CA ASP A 23 9.47 0.27 10.22
C ASP A 23 8.52 0.93 9.23
N PHE A 24 8.44 0.40 8.00
CA PHE A 24 7.53 0.86 6.97
C PHE A 24 6.07 0.92 7.47
N TYR A 25 5.58 -0.15 8.14
CA TYR A 25 4.20 -0.15 8.64
C TYR A 25 4.00 0.75 9.86
N ARG A 26 5.03 1.01 10.65
CA ARG A 26 4.97 2.01 11.73
C ARG A 26 4.85 3.42 11.18
N GLU A 27 5.59 3.74 10.12
CA GLU A 27 5.49 5.03 9.44
C GLU A 27 4.14 5.19 8.72
N LEU A 28 3.63 4.12 8.11
CA LEU A 28 2.34 4.13 7.44
C LEU A 28 1.16 4.38 8.40
N PHE A 29 1.28 3.92 9.63
CA PHE A 29 0.22 3.99 10.64
C PHE A 29 0.72 4.58 11.98
N PRO A 30 1.13 5.84 12.02
CA PRO A 30 1.74 6.44 13.21
C PRO A 30 0.81 6.48 14.43
N ASP A 31 -0.52 6.51 14.23
CA ASP A 31 -1.53 6.60 15.29
C ASP A 31 -2.01 5.23 15.83
N ASN A 32 -1.36 4.13 15.44
CA ASN A 32 -1.76 2.78 15.89
C ASN A 32 -1.21 2.41 17.28
N GLU A 33 -1.12 3.36 18.18
CA GLU A 33 -0.69 3.13 19.55
C GLU A 33 -1.81 2.55 20.41
N LEU A 34 -1.46 1.53 21.21
CA LEU A 34 -2.36 0.93 22.20
C LEU A 34 -2.35 1.63 23.54
N TYR A 35 -1.51 2.63 23.74
CA TYR A 35 -1.25 3.21 25.06
C TYR A 35 -2.55 3.61 25.76
N GLY A 36 -2.87 2.91 26.84
CA GLY A 36 -4.10 3.11 27.61
C GLY A 36 -5.37 2.51 26.96
N VAL A 37 -5.27 1.87 25.81
CA VAL A 37 -6.39 1.23 25.10
C VAL A 37 -6.35 -0.27 25.36
N LYS A 38 -7.48 -0.86 25.74
CA LYS A 38 -7.59 -2.31 25.83
C LYS A 38 -7.50 -2.94 24.43
N TYR A 39 -6.77 -4.03 24.30
CA TYR A 39 -6.58 -4.75 23.03
C TYR A 39 -7.91 -5.16 22.36
N ASP A 40 -8.94 -5.42 23.15
CA ASP A 40 -10.29 -5.76 22.69
C ASP A 40 -11.21 -4.55 22.47
N ASP A 41 -10.70 -3.31 22.65
CA ASP A 41 -11.47 -2.11 22.32
C ASP A 41 -11.63 -1.98 20.81
N PHE A 42 -12.72 -2.52 20.31
CA PHE A 42 -13.08 -2.45 18.90
C PHE A 42 -13.52 -1.05 18.44
N SER A 43 -13.69 -0.10 19.34
CA SER A 43 -14.02 1.29 19.01
C SER A 43 -12.78 2.08 18.59
N HIS A 44 -11.60 1.69 19.09
CA HIS A 44 -10.33 2.35 18.73
C HIS A 44 -9.95 2.05 17.28
N PRO A 45 -9.84 3.07 16.43
CA PRO A 45 -9.44 2.87 15.04
C PRO A 45 -7.99 2.38 14.93
N SER A 46 -7.77 1.34 14.14
CA SER A 46 -6.42 0.84 13.84
C SER A 46 -6.37 0.21 12.45
N ALA A 47 -5.18 0.06 11.89
CA ALA A 47 -5.02 -0.78 10.72
C ALA A 47 -5.44 -2.22 11.01
N VAL A 48 -5.92 -2.90 9.97
CA VAL A 48 -6.29 -4.32 10.05
C VAL A 48 -5.57 -5.04 8.92
N TYR A 49 -4.78 -6.03 9.28
CA TYR A 49 -4.16 -6.92 8.30
C TYR A 49 -4.82 -8.29 8.30
N LEU A 50 -4.72 -8.94 7.16
CA LEU A 50 -5.13 -10.32 6.95
C LEU A 50 -3.87 -11.17 6.90
N TYR A 51 -3.93 -12.35 7.49
CA TYR A 51 -2.86 -13.35 7.39
C TYR A 51 -3.48 -14.73 7.18
N GLN A 52 -2.75 -15.60 6.51
CA GLN A 52 -3.19 -16.99 6.33
C GLN A 52 -2.84 -17.78 7.58
N GLY A 53 -3.85 -18.38 8.23
CA GLY A 53 -3.66 -19.24 9.39
C GLY A 53 -3.23 -20.67 9.00
N GLU A 54 -2.92 -21.48 9.99
CA GLU A 54 -2.60 -22.92 9.81
C GLU A 54 -3.77 -23.71 9.19
N ASP A 55 -4.99 -23.22 9.34
CA ASP A 55 -6.21 -23.74 8.73
C ASP A 55 -6.41 -23.30 7.26
N GLU A 56 -5.39 -22.68 6.65
CA GLU A 56 -5.38 -22.12 5.30
C GLU A 56 -6.40 -21.00 5.08
N ARG A 57 -7.09 -20.53 6.12
CA ARG A 57 -8.07 -19.44 6.04
C ARG A 57 -7.41 -18.10 6.32
N LEU A 58 -8.03 -17.05 5.79
CA LEU A 58 -7.62 -15.69 6.09
C LEU A 58 -8.24 -15.21 7.40
N HIS A 59 -7.38 -14.92 8.35
CA HIS A 59 -7.71 -14.34 9.64
C HIS A 59 -7.47 -12.83 9.62
N ARG A 60 -8.08 -12.11 10.58
CA ARG A 60 -7.93 -10.65 10.75
C ARG A 60 -7.28 -10.34 12.07
N ARG A 61 -6.34 -9.41 12.03
CA ARG A 61 -5.70 -8.91 13.24
C ARG A 61 -5.57 -7.39 13.15
N LYS A 62 -5.76 -6.71 14.27
CA LYS A 62 -5.47 -5.28 14.40
C LYS A 62 -3.96 -5.09 14.52
N MET A 63 -3.46 -4.03 13.93
CA MET A 63 -2.06 -3.62 14.06
C MET A 63 -1.95 -2.59 15.17
N TYR A 64 -1.13 -2.88 16.16
CA TYR A 64 -0.81 -1.96 17.26
C TYR A 64 0.69 -1.91 17.48
N HIS A 65 1.25 -0.71 17.67
CA HIS A 65 2.68 -0.52 17.84
C HIS A 65 3.27 -1.31 19.03
N ASP A 66 2.52 -1.41 20.12
CA ASP A 66 2.95 -2.11 21.35
C ASP A 66 3.21 -3.61 21.13
N THR A 67 2.51 -4.21 20.18
CA THR A 67 2.63 -5.64 19.87
C THR A 67 3.27 -5.90 18.50
N TRP A 68 3.58 -4.83 17.73
CA TRP A 68 3.90 -4.93 16.31
C TRP A 68 5.20 -5.72 16.05
N GLU A 69 6.20 -5.57 16.91
CA GLU A 69 7.46 -6.33 16.75
C GLU A 69 7.22 -7.84 16.73
N LYS A 70 6.45 -8.32 17.72
CA LYS A 70 6.08 -9.73 17.82
C LYS A 70 5.15 -10.14 16.68
N ASP A 71 4.12 -9.32 16.42
CA ASP A 71 3.11 -9.60 15.41
C ASP A 71 3.71 -9.62 14.00
N TYR A 72 4.68 -8.73 13.72
CA TYR A 72 5.36 -8.70 12.44
C TYR A 72 6.15 -9.99 12.20
N THR A 73 6.96 -10.42 13.16
CA THR A 73 7.73 -11.66 13.03
C THR A 73 6.83 -12.90 12.92
N GLU A 74 5.79 -12.99 13.74
CA GLU A 74 4.94 -14.18 13.82
C GLU A 74 3.95 -14.29 12.64
N PHE A 75 3.33 -13.17 12.23
CA PHE A 75 2.22 -13.21 11.28
C PHE A 75 2.53 -12.60 9.90
N VAL A 76 3.63 -11.86 9.76
CA VAL A 76 3.97 -11.21 8.48
C VAL A 76 5.21 -11.86 7.87
N GLU A 77 6.33 -11.80 8.55
CA GLU A 77 7.63 -12.22 7.99
C GLU A 77 7.67 -13.71 7.65
N GLN A 78 7.05 -14.54 8.49
CA GLN A 78 7.01 -16.02 8.33
C GLN A 78 5.77 -16.50 7.59
N ASN A 79 4.88 -15.60 7.18
CA ASN A 79 3.59 -15.96 6.58
C ASN A 79 3.62 -15.85 5.06
N PRO A 80 3.17 -16.88 4.32
CA PRO A 80 3.17 -16.85 2.86
C PRO A 80 2.22 -15.82 2.25
N LEU A 81 1.18 -15.43 3.00
CA LEU A 81 0.20 -14.47 2.54
C LEU A 81 -0.29 -13.57 3.68
N THR A 82 0.17 -12.33 3.64
CA THR A 82 -0.32 -11.27 4.53
C THR A 82 -0.70 -10.06 3.70
N LEU A 83 -1.86 -9.46 4.00
CA LEU A 83 -2.42 -8.34 3.23
C LEU A 83 -2.81 -7.19 4.16
N CYS A 84 -2.42 -5.97 3.82
CA CYS A 84 -2.83 -4.76 4.49
C CYS A 84 -3.26 -3.69 3.48
N SER A 85 -4.23 -2.86 3.85
CA SER A 85 -4.64 -1.68 3.07
C SER A 85 -4.09 -0.40 3.72
N GLY A 86 -4.13 0.73 3.02
CA GLY A 86 -3.76 2.04 3.58
C GLY A 86 -4.81 2.66 4.49
N LEU A 87 -5.72 1.87 5.07
CA LEU A 87 -6.87 2.34 5.84
C LEU A 87 -6.82 1.93 7.30
N VAL A 88 -7.36 2.79 8.14
CA VAL A 88 -7.65 2.52 9.55
C VAL A 88 -9.14 2.22 9.72
N TYR A 89 -9.45 1.18 10.47
CA TYR A 89 -10.82 0.68 10.61
C TYR A 89 -11.29 0.73 12.07
N ARG A 90 -12.54 1.07 12.24
CA ARG A 90 -13.27 0.83 13.48
C ARG A 90 -13.66 -0.65 13.55
N ARG A 91 -13.44 -1.31 14.64
CA ARG A 91 -13.62 -2.75 14.83
C ARG A 91 -12.61 -3.59 14.02
N ASN A 92 -12.53 -4.86 14.30
CA ASN A 92 -11.68 -5.82 13.57
C ASN A 92 -12.33 -6.25 12.24
N LYS A 93 -12.55 -5.27 11.33
CA LYS A 93 -13.19 -5.52 10.02
C LYS A 93 -12.59 -4.61 8.96
N ASN A 94 -12.03 -5.19 7.91
CA ASN A 94 -11.42 -4.50 6.77
C ASN A 94 -12.44 -4.17 5.65
N ARG A 95 -13.68 -3.83 6.02
CA ARG A 95 -14.71 -3.40 5.07
C ARG A 95 -14.78 -1.88 5.01
N LEU A 96 -15.06 -1.34 3.83
CA LEU A 96 -15.12 0.11 3.61
C LEU A 96 -16.14 0.84 4.49
N GLU A 97 -17.23 0.18 4.88
CA GLU A 97 -18.23 0.72 5.81
C GLU A 97 -17.66 0.99 7.21
N HIS A 98 -16.61 0.25 7.60
CA HIS A 98 -15.91 0.39 8.89
C HIS A 98 -14.64 1.25 8.81
N ALA A 99 -14.24 1.65 7.60
CA ALA A 99 -13.08 2.51 7.41
C ALA A 99 -13.35 3.92 7.96
N GLN A 100 -12.44 4.40 8.81
CA GLN A 100 -12.53 5.68 9.51
C GLN A 100 -11.59 6.72 8.90
N ARG A 101 -10.36 6.33 8.62
CA ARG A 101 -9.33 7.21 8.05
C ARG A 101 -8.53 6.50 6.97
N MET A 102 -7.98 7.28 6.05
CA MET A 102 -7.03 6.83 5.05
C MET A 102 -5.67 7.45 5.34
N ASN A 103 -4.69 6.61 5.56
CA ASN A 103 -3.29 7.01 5.79
C ASN A 103 -2.52 7.06 4.48
N ALA A 104 -2.85 6.16 3.53
CA ALA A 104 -2.21 6.14 2.23
C ALA A 104 -3.17 5.73 1.12
N LEU A 105 -2.95 6.31 -0.06
CA LEU A 105 -3.52 5.84 -1.31
C LEU A 105 -2.48 4.94 -1.99
N ILE A 106 -2.85 3.68 -2.25
CA ILE A 106 -1.93 2.66 -2.73
C ILE A 106 -2.38 2.20 -4.11
N PHE A 107 -1.44 2.05 -5.03
CA PHE A 107 -1.65 1.50 -6.36
C PHE A 107 -0.78 0.27 -6.54
N ASP A 108 -1.35 -0.77 -7.12
CA ASP A 108 -0.64 -1.97 -7.57
C ASP A 108 -0.54 -1.92 -9.09
N LEU A 109 0.66 -1.87 -9.59
CA LEU A 109 0.98 -1.80 -11.01
C LEU A 109 1.70 -3.08 -11.41
N ASP A 110 0.97 -4.00 -11.99
CA ASP A 110 1.51 -5.25 -12.49
C ASP A 110 2.23 -5.09 -13.84
N GLY A 111 3.12 -6.06 -14.12
CA GLY A 111 3.87 -6.10 -15.37
C GLY A 111 4.90 -4.96 -15.49
N VAL A 112 5.53 -4.61 -14.39
CA VAL A 112 6.60 -3.60 -14.34
C VAL A 112 7.95 -4.27 -14.45
N GLY A 113 8.64 -4.02 -15.55
CA GLY A 113 10.04 -4.33 -15.71
C GLY A 113 10.92 -3.11 -15.56
N ILE A 114 12.22 -3.28 -15.74
CA ILE A 114 13.19 -2.18 -15.62
C ILE A 114 12.92 -1.06 -16.63
N GLY A 115 12.41 -1.36 -17.82
CA GLY A 115 12.05 -0.37 -18.84
C GLY A 115 10.85 0.45 -18.40
N GLU A 116 9.78 -0.20 -17.92
CA GLU A 116 8.55 0.41 -17.42
C GLU A 116 8.84 1.24 -16.17
N LEU A 117 9.70 0.75 -15.28
CA LEU A 117 10.13 1.46 -14.08
C LEU A 117 10.84 2.78 -14.42
N ARG A 118 11.79 2.75 -15.36
CA ARG A 118 12.48 3.96 -15.83
C ARG A 118 11.51 4.97 -16.45
N ASN A 119 10.54 4.50 -17.23
CA ASN A 119 9.50 5.36 -17.80
C ASN A 119 8.60 5.98 -16.72
N LEU A 120 8.29 5.25 -15.65
CA LEU A 120 7.59 5.80 -14.48
C LEU A 120 8.39 6.94 -13.86
N PHE A 121 9.70 6.76 -13.64
CA PHE A 121 10.55 7.80 -13.07
C PHE A 121 10.62 9.05 -13.95
N LEU A 122 10.69 8.90 -15.28
CA LEU A 122 10.60 10.04 -16.20
C LEU A 122 9.28 10.81 -16.05
N ARG A 123 8.20 10.15 -15.61
CA ARG A 123 6.91 10.81 -15.36
C ARG A 123 6.82 11.42 -13.97
N PHE A 124 7.52 10.89 -12.96
CA PHE A 124 7.63 11.49 -11.64
C PHE A 124 8.48 12.76 -11.67
N ASP A 125 9.63 12.72 -12.32
CA ASP A 125 10.60 13.82 -12.41
C ASP A 125 10.30 14.83 -13.53
N GLY A 126 9.29 14.53 -14.33
CA GLY A 126 9.02 15.26 -15.58
C GLY A 126 8.74 16.74 -15.38
N ASP A 127 9.11 17.53 -16.40
CA ASP A 127 8.83 18.94 -16.55
C ASP A 127 7.35 19.25 -16.17
N PRO A 128 7.08 20.24 -15.30
CA PRO A 128 5.73 20.66 -14.94
C PRO A 128 4.82 20.97 -16.13
N GLN A 129 5.39 21.30 -17.28
CA GLN A 129 4.66 21.59 -18.52
C GLN A 129 4.23 20.35 -19.31
N ARG A 130 4.71 19.14 -18.92
CA ARG A 130 4.30 17.91 -19.57
C ARG A 130 2.98 17.41 -19.00
N VAL A 131 2.01 17.21 -19.87
CA VAL A 131 0.61 16.81 -19.57
C VAL A 131 0.46 15.48 -18.80
N ARG A 132 1.53 14.69 -18.66
CA ARG A 132 1.49 13.34 -18.05
C ARG A 132 2.32 13.22 -16.78
N ARG A 133 2.62 14.31 -16.10
CA ARG A 133 3.33 14.27 -14.84
C ARG A 133 2.52 13.53 -13.76
N LEU A 134 3.18 12.66 -13.02
CA LEU A 134 2.65 11.98 -11.86
C LEU A 134 3.33 12.51 -10.60
N PRO A 135 2.63 12.58 -9.46
CA PRO A 135 3.29 12.85 -8.20
C PRO A 135 4.24 11.69 -7.85
N MET A 136 5.37 11.99 -7.22
CA MET A 136 6.28 10.97 -6.70
C MET A 136 5.64 10.27 -5.52
N PRO A 137 5.58 8.93 -5.47
CA PRO A 137 5.09 8.21 -4.30
C PRO A 137 6.06 8.35 -3.12
N THR A 138 5.53 8.21 -1.91
CA THR A 138 6.32 8.23 -0.67
C THR A 138 7.17 6.96 -0.54
N PHE A 139 6.58 5.80 -0.87
CA PHE A 139 7.28 4.52 -0.90
C PHE A 139 6.99 3.75 -2.18
N LEU A 140 7.97 2.95 -2.57
CA LEU A 140 7.90 1.99 -3.67
C LEU A 140 8.17 0.59 -3.11
N VAL A 141 7.27 -0.34 -3.39
CA VAL A 141 7.42 -1.73 -2.94
C VAL A 141 7.41 -2.66 -4.15
N LEU A 142 8.49 -3.42 -4.33
CA LEU A 142 8.54 -4.45 -5.36
C LEU A 142 7.70 -5.65 -4.93
N SER A 143 6.62 -5.94 -5.66
CA SER A 143 5.66 -7.01 -5.34
C SER A 143 5.94 -8.33 -6.07
N GLY A 144 7.12 -8.50 -6.64
CA GLY A 144 7.52 -9.66 -7.43
C GLY A 144 7.41 -9.44 -8.93
N ASN A 145 6.20 -9.36 -9.49
CA ASN A 145 5.95 -9.10 -10.91
C ASN A 145 5.48 -7.65 -11.18
N GLY A 146 5.45 -6.82 -10.17
CA GLY A 146 4.92 -5.48 -10.24
C GLY A 146 5.50 -4.56 -9.19
N LEU A 147 4.85 -3.42 -9.02
CA LEU A 147 5.26 -2.34 -8.15
C LEU A 147 4.06 -1.77 -7.42
N HIS A 148 4.10 -1.71 -6.09
CA HIS A 148 3.13 -0.93 -5.33
C HIS A 148 3.65 0.49 -5.14
N LEU A 149 2.81 1.48 -5.44
CA LEU A 149 3.07 2.90 -5.23
C LEU A 149 2.27 3.36 -4.01
N TYR A 150 2.96 3.79 -2.95
CA TYR A 150 2.34 4.29 -1.73
C TYR A 150 2.43 5.81 -1.67
N TYR A 151 1.30 6.48 -1.70
CA TYR A 151 1.16 7.91 -1.44
C TYR A 151 0.65 8.10 -0.03
N VAL A 152 1.56 8.28 0.91
CA VAL A 152 1.24 8.49 2.32
C VAL A 152 0.84 9.94 2.53
N PHE A 153 -0.26 10.18 3.24
CA PHE A 153 -0.71 11.52 3.57
C PHE A 153 0.01 12.02 4.82
N ASN A 154 0.40 13.28 4.83
CA ASN A 154 1.01 13.92 6.01
C ASN A 154 0.07 13.88 7.21
N GLU A 155 -1.23 14.02 6.95
CA GLU A 155 -2.29 13.84 7.94
C GLU A 155 -3.32 12.85 7.37
N PRO A 156 -3.70 11.82 8.15
CA PRO A 156 -4.71 10.86 7.71
C PRO A 156 -6.05 11.55 7.38
N ILE A 157 -6.67 11.15 6.28
CA ILE A 157 -7.92 11.74 5.79
C ILE A 157 -9.11 11.04 6.44
N ASP A 158 -9.96 11.77 7.15
CA ASP A 158 -11.22 11.24 7.68
C ASP A 158 -12.19 10.82 6.57
N LEU A 159 -12.73 9.61 6.70
CA LEU A 159 -13.53 8.97 5.67
C LEU A 159 -15.04 9.16 5.86
N TYR A 160 -15.51 10.40 5.70
CA TYR A 160 -16.95 10.65 5.56
C TYR A 160 -17.50 10.07 4.24
N PRO A 161 -18.82 9.83 4.14
CA PRO A 161 -19.40 9.22 2.93
C PRO A 161 -19.05 9.94 1.61
N ASN A 162 -19.10 11.26 1.60
CA ASN A 162 -18.73 12.09 0.44
C ASN A 162 -17.24 12.00 0.11
N ILE A 163 -16.37 11.96 1.14
CA ILE A 163 -14.92 11.82 0.98
C ILE A 163 -14.56 10.44 0.40
N LYS A 164 -15.23 9.38 0.88
CA LYS A 164 -15.05 8.03 0.30
C LYS A 164 -15.34 8.00 -1.21
N VAL A 165 -16.38 8.70 -1.66
CA VAL A 165 -16.72 8.80 -3.09
C VAL A 165 -15.64 9.55 -3.86
N GLN A 166 -15.18 10.68 -3.35
CA GLN A 166 -14.13 11.47 -3.99
C GLN A 166 -12.81 10.71 -4.09
N LEU A 167 -12.41 10.01 -3.02
CA LEU A 167 -11.17 9.21 -3.02
C LEU A 167 -11.26 8.00 -3.97
N LYS A 168 -12.44 7.39 -4.12
CA LYS A 168 -12.66 6.35 -5.14
C LYS A 168 -12.46 6.90 -6.55
N SER A 169 -13.05 8.06 -6.85
CA SER A 169 -12.91 8.73 -8.14
C SER A 169 -11.44 9.10 -8.40
N LEU A 170 -10.79 9.73 -7.42
CA LEU A 170 -9.38 10.08 -7.51
C LEU A 170 -8.49 8.86 -7.78
N LYS A 171 -8.71 7.76 -7.03
CA LYS A 171 -7.96 6.52 -7.24
C LYS A 171 -8.17 5.96 -8.64
N TYR A 172 -9.39 5.97 -9.13
CA TYR A 172 -9.73 5.52 -10.48
C TYR A 172 -9.00 6.35 -11.55
N ASP A 173 -9.07 7.67 -11.45
CA ASP A 173 -8.43 8.60 -12.40
C ASP A 173 -6.90 8.47 -12.36
N LEU A 174 -6.31 8.36 -11.17
CA LEU A 174 -4.86 8.16 -11.04
C LEU A 174 -4.42 6.80 -11.56
N THR A 175 -5.18 5.73 -11.33
CA THR A 175 -4.88 4.42 -11.91
C THR A 175 -4.83 4.51 -13.43
N PHE A 176 -5.81 5.17 -14.05
CA PHE A 176 -5.83 5.40 -15.49
C PHE A 176 -4.61 6.19 -15.99
N ARG A 177 -4.18 7.18 -15.23
CA ARG A 177 -3.00 8.00 -15.59
C ARG A 177 -1.68 7.27 -15.39
N ILE A 178 -1.56 6.44 -14.36
CA ILE A 178 -0.36 5.66 -14.04
C ILE A 178 -0.16 4.55 -15.08
N TRP A 179 -1.25 3.89 -15.49
CA TRP A 179 -1.21 2.72 -16.34
C TRP A 179 -1.08 3.09 -17.82
N GLU A 180 0.04 2.75 -18.43
CA GLU A 180 0.27 2.92 -19.86
C GLU A 180 0.86 1.64 -20.45
N TYR A 181 0.11 0.97 -21.33
CA TYR A 181 0.57 -0.24 -21.99
C TYR A 181 1.86 0.01 -22.79
N LYS A 182 2.87 -0.83 -22.59
CA LYS A 182 4.24 -0.68 -23.13
C LYS A 182 4.99 0.58 -22.67
N GLY A 183 4.38 1.39 -21.83
CA GLY A 183 5.02 2.54 -21.19
C GLY A 183 5.39 2.23 -19.75
N THR A 184 4.38 2.09 -18.89
CA THR A 184 4.54 1.84 -17.45
C THR A 184 4.13 0.44 -17.03
N SER A 185 3.48 -0.33 -17.90
CA SER A 185 3.11 -1.74 -17.69
C SER A 185 3.16 -2.53 -18.98
N GLN A 186 3.58 -3.79 -18.89
CA GLN A 186 3.53 -4.76 -20.00
C GLN A 186 2.11 -5.32 -20.20
N LEU A 187 1.21 -5.11 -19.24
CA LEU A 187 -0.17 -5.58 -19.32
C LEU A 187 -1.07 -4.55 -20.01
N LYS A 188 -1.86 -5.02 -20.96
CA LYS A 188 -2.77 -4.17 -21.73
C LYS A 188 -3.99 -3.73 -20.91
N ALA A 189 -4.50 -4.61 -20.06
CA ALA A 189 -5.70 -4.35 -19.28
C ALA A 189 -5.36 -3.59 -17.99
N ILE A 190 -5.96 -2.43 -17.80
CA ILE A 190 -5.85 -1.66 -16.58
C ILE A 190 -6.53 -2.41 -15.43
N GLN A 191 -5.84 -2.57 -14.31
CA GLN A 191 -6.37 -3.21 -13.12
C GLN A 191 -6.78 -2.15 -12.10
N TYR A 192 -8.07 -1.85 -12.07
CA TYR A 192 -8.63 -0.93 -11.09
C TYR A 192 -8.84 -1.62 -9.75
N GLN A 193 -8.36 -0.99 -8.70
CA GLN A 193 -8.47 -1.50 -7.34
C GLN A 193 -9.34 -0.59 -6.47
N SER A 194 -10.08 -1.17 -5.53
CA SER A 194 -10.84 -0.40 -4.55
C SER A 194 -9.90 0.32 -3.56
N ILE A 195 -10.38 1.37 -2.91
CA ILE A 195 -9.57 2.12 -1.91
C ILE A 195 -9.25 1.29 -0.66
N ASN A 196 -10.02 0.24 -0.38
CA ASN A 196 -9.77 -0.70 0.72
C ASN A 196 -9.14 -2.03 0.27
N GLN A 197 -8.61 -2.08 -0.94
CA GLN A 197 -7.81 -3.22 -1.41
C GLN A 197 -6.67 -3.50 -0.44
N GLY A 198 -6.50 -4.77 -0.05
CA GLY A 198 -5.32 -5.23 0.66
C GLY A 198 -4.18 -5.50 -0.32
N PHE A 199 -2.99 -5.09 0.06
CA PHE A 199 -1.75 -5.31 -0.68
C PHE A 199 -0.86 -6.23 0.14
N ARG A 200 -0.06 -7.05 -0.53
CA ARG A 200 0.87 -7.97 0.15
C ARG A 200 1.87 -7.17 0.98
N MET A 201 2.03 -7.64 2.22
CA MET A 201 2.99 -7.08 3.18
C MET A 201 4.37 -7.67 2.99
#